data_24b33b1b288d2fa9384df149f127717d
#
_entry.id   24b33b1b288d2fa9384df149f127717d
#
_cell.length_a   1.000
_cell.length_b   1.000
_cell.length_c   1.000
_cell.angle_alpha   90.00
_cell.angle_beta   90.00
_cell.angle_gamma   90.00
#
_symmetry.space_group_name_H-M   'P 1'
#
loop_
_entity.id
_entity.type
_entity.pdbx_description
1 polymer ?
#
loop_
_entity_poly.entity_id
_entity_poly.type
_entity_poly.pdbx_seq_one_letter_code
_entity_poly.pdbx_strand_id
1 'polypeptide(L)'
;LTKLLNTTLMNTRLSVNVNKIATLRNARGANNPDIIEIVSKIESFGANGITIHPRPDERHITLNDAYELSKIVTTDYNIEGYPDDRFLKIINDIKPDQVTLVPDAPDVVTSNRGWLESDLNIDLKSIVRSIKDLGSKVSLFIDPTISMVELALNCEVDRVELYTGPYAKNYKIDKELSVSEYIKSSKFAYKN
;
A
#
# COMPACT_ATOMS: atom_id res chain seq x y z
N LEU A 1 -33.55 0.46 -23.50
CA LEU A 1 -32.20 1.09 -23.41
C LEU A 1 -32.00 1.91 -22.14
N THR A 2 -32.63 1.55 -20.99
CA THR A 2 -32.55 2.38 -19.76
C THR A 2 -32.49 1.49 -18.50
N LYS A 3 -31.65 0.45 -18.52
CA LYS A 3 -31.48 -0.47 -17.37
C LYS A 3 -30.03 -0.80 -17.04
N LEU A 4 -29.13 0.13 -17.28
CA LEU A 4 -27.71 0.00 -16.99
C LEU A 4 -27.21 1.32 -16.39
N LEU A 5 -27.50 1.62 -15.14
CA LEU A 5 -26.81 2.68 -14.38
C LEU A 5 -27.42 2.81 -12.97
N ASN A 6 -27.47 1.69 -12.23
CA ASN A 6 -27.54 1.75 -10.77
C ASN A 6 -26.34 0.94 -10.19
N THR A 7 -25.19 1.09 -10.79
CA THR A 7 -23.93 0.90 -10.05
C THR A 7 -23.75 2.17 -9.24
N THR A 8 -23.92 2.09 -7.94
CA THR A 8 -23.42 3.07 -7.01
C THR A 8 -21.99 3.35 -7.44
N LEU A 9 -21.73 4.54 -7.99
CA LEU A 9 -20.38 4.99 -8.31
C LEU A 9 -19.63 5.05 -6.98
N MET A 10 -18.91 3.98 -6.64
CA MET A 10 -17.94 4.03 -5.56
C MET A 10 -16.93 5.08 -6.02
N ASN A 11 -16.89 6.22 -5.35
CA ASN A 11 -15.92 7.25 -5.66
C ASN A 11 -14.52 6.66 -5.46
N THR A 12 -13.82 6.45 -6.58
CA THR A 12 -12.42 6.05 -6.55
C THR A 12 -11.63 7.13 -5.83
N ARG A 13 -10.90 6.75 -4.80
CA ARG A 13 -10.04 7.65 -4.02
C ARG A 13 -8.61 7.53 -4.52
N LEU A 14 -7.89 8.65 -4.54
CA LEU A 14 -6.49 8.72 -4.93
C LEU A 14 -5.60 8.81 -3.68
N SER A 15 -4.80 7.79 -3.42
CA SER A 15 -3.65 7.89 -2.51
C SER A 15 -2.36 8.02 -3.33
N VAL A 16 -1.53 9.00 -3.00
CA VAL A 16 -0.30 9.29 -3.73
C VAL A 16 0.90 8.73 -2.99
N ASN A 17 1.62 7.79 -3.62
CA ASN A 17 2.89 7.29 -3.11
C ASN A 17 4.02 8.28 -3.40
N VAL A 18 4.68 8.76 -2.34
CA VAL A 18 5.72 9.80 -2.43
C VAL A 18 7.15 9.27 -2.33
N ASN A 19 7.34 7.94 -2.33
CA ASN A 19 8.67 7.33 -2.20
C ASN A 19 9.65 7.82 -3.28
N LYS A 20 9.21 7.98 -4.53
CA LYS A 20 10.08 8.43 -5.62
C LYS A 20 10.50 9.89 -5.50
N ILE A 21 9.68 10.73 -4.89
CA ILE A 21 10.04 12.11 -4.55
C ILE A 21 11.17 12.13 -3.53
N ALA A 22 11.05 11.31 -2.48
CA ALA A 22 12.11 11.15 -1.48
C ALA A 22 13.40 10.56 -2.10
N THR A 23 13.30 9.62 -3.04
CA THR A 23 14.46 9.11 -3.79
C THR A 23 15.19 10.24 -4.51
N LEU A 24 14.45 11.13 -5.18
CA LEU A 24 15.04 12.26 -5.89
C LEU A 24 15.74 13.24 -4.91
N ARG A 25 15.11 13.54 -3.77
CA ARG A 25 15.71 14.34 -2.70
C ARG A 25 17.03 13.73 -2.21
N ASN A 26 17.01 12.44 -1.90
CA ASN A 26 18.19 11.74 -1.36
C ASN A 26 19.34 11.72 -2.37
N ALA A 27 19.05 11.54 -3.66
CA ALA A 27 20.06 11.54 -4.72
C ALA A 27 20.74 12.92 -4.90
N ARG A 28 20.06 14.02 -4.54
CA ARG A 28 20.61 15.39 -4.66
C ARG A 28 21.36 15.87 -3.43
N GLY A 29 21.22 15.20 -2.29
CA GLY A 29 21.95 15.49 -1.04
C GLY A 29 21.54 16.76 -0.30
N ALA A 30 20.52 17.50 -0.75
CA ALA A 30 19.90 18.62 -0.04
C ALA A 30 18.41 18.29 0.15
N ASN A 31 17.69 19.02 1.03
CA ASN A 31 16.24 18.84 1.20
C ASN A 31 15.46 19.43 0.00
N ASN A 32 15.81 19.00 -1.21
CA ASN A 32 15.18 19.45 -2.45
C ASN A 32 15.03 18.28 -3.45
N PRO A 33 13.79 17.89 -3.76
CA PRO A 33 12.50 18.49 -3.34
C PRO A 33 12.21 18.31 -1.84
N ASP A 34 11.61 19.33 -1.20
CA ASP A 34 11.12 19.23 0.18
C ASP A 34 9.85 18.35 0.21
N ILE A 35 9.94 17.22 0.91
CA ILE A 35 8.84 16.24 0.92
C ILE A 35 7.63 16.77 1.68
N ILE A 36 7.82 17.56 2.73
CA ILE A 36 6.74 18.15 3.53
C ILE A 36 5.93 19.12 2.68
N GLU A 37 6.62 20.03 1.97
CA GLU A 37 6.00 20.99 1.06
C GLU A 37 5.23 20.27 -0.06
N ILE A 38 5.83 19.23 -0.65
CA ILE A 38 5.22 18.49 -1.75
C ILE A 38 3.98 17.72 -1.28
N VAL A 39 4.02 17.06 -0.13
CA VAL A 39 2.86 16.34 0.43
C VAL A 39 1.72 17.32 0.68
N SER A 40 1.97 18.48 1.28
CA SER A 40 0.95 19.51 1.48
C SER A 40 0.33 19.98 0.16
N LYS A 41 1.13 20.13 -0.89
CA LYS A 41 0.63 20.47 -2.24
C LYS A 41 -0.20 19.35 -2.86
N ILE A 42 0.21 18.08 -2.72
CA ILE A 42 -0.52 16.91 -3.21
C ILE A 42 -1.92 16.87 -2.59
N GLU A 43 -2.03 17.07 -1.27
CA GLU A 43 -3.34 17.15 -0.60
C GLU A 43 -4.16 18.34 -1.09
N SER A 44 -3.55 19.51 -1.26
CA SER A 44 -4.23 20.70 -1.80
C SER A 44 -4.77 20.53 -3.22
N PHE A 45 -4.19 19.61 -4.00
CA PHE A 45 -4.66 19.24 -5.33
C PHE A 45 -5.77 18.18 -5.30
N GLY A 46 -6.19 17.73 -4.12
CA GLY A 46 -7.34 16.86 -3.93
C GLY A 46 -7.00 15.37 -3.78
N ALA A 47 -5.76 15.00 -3.49
CA ALA A 47 -5.45 13.65 -3.08
C ALA A 47 -6.25 13.27 -1.81
N ASN A 48 -6.68 12.01 -1.75
CA ASN A 48 -7.47 11.47 -0.63
C ASN A 48 -6.60 10.69 0.37
N GLY A 49 -5.31 10.54 0.06
CA GLY A 49 -4.36 9.88 0.93
C GLY A 49 -2.92 10.05 0.46
N ILE A 50 -2.01 9.82 1.38
CA ILE A 50 -0.57 9.78 1.16
C ILE A 50 -0.06 8.40 1.54
N THR A 51 0.75 7.81 0.66
CA THR A 51 1.37 6.51 0.89
C THR A 51 2.88 6.64 0.96
N ILE A 52 3.49 6.00 1.96
CA ILE A 52 4.94 5.93 2.14
C ILE A 52 5.38 4.50 2.46
N HIS A 53 6.67 4.21 2.18
CA HIS A 53 7.33 2.97 2.59
C HIS A 53 8.69 3.27 3.24
N PRO A 54 8.76 3.41 4.58
CA PRO A 54 10.01 3.67 5.30
C PRO A 54 10.85 2.40 5.44
N ARG A 55 11.53 2.00 4.36
CA ARG A 55 12.38 0.80 4.33
C ARG A 55 13.55 0.92 5.33
N PRO A 56 14.09 -0.22 5.83
CA PRO A 56 15.20 -0.20 6.78
C PRO A 56 16.46 0.49 6.24
N ASP A 57 16.71 0.45 4.93
CA ASP A 57 17.87 1.09 4.28
C ASP A 57 17.67 2.58 3.94
N GLU A 58 16.48 3.10 4.20
CA GLU A 58 16.13 4.52 4.00
C GLU A 58 16.46 5.08 2.60
N ARG A 59 16.47 4.21 1.57
CA ARG A 59 16.79 4.61 0.18
C ARG A 59 15.85 5.68 -0.40
N HIS A 60 14.69 5.88 0.21
CA HIS A 60 13.71 6.91 -0.13
C HIS A 60 13.16 7.59 1.13
N ILE A 61 12.03 7.16 1.68
CA ILE A 61 11.50 7.68 2.93
C ILE A 61 12.41 7.27 4.09
N THR A 62 12.87 8.25 4.85
CA THR A 62 13.61 8.03 6.10
C THR A 62 12.65 7.81 7.26
N LEU A 63 13.18 7.30 8.38
CA LEU A 63 12.39 7.20 9.61
C LEU A 63 11.88 8.57 10.07
N ASN A 64 12.73 9.60 9.98
CA ASN A 64 12.35 10.97 10.32
C ASN A 64 11.21 11.48 9.43
N ASP A 65 11.25 11.22 8.12
CA ASP A 65 10.17 11.60 7.20
C ASP A 65 8.83 10.99 7.64
N ALA A 66 8.82 9.70 8.04
CA ALA A 66 7.59 9.04 8.46
C ALA A 66 6.94 9.73 9.66
N TYR A 67 7.74 10.13 10.65
CA TYR A 67 7.24 10.86 11.83
C TYR A 67 6.86 12.32 11.52
N GLU A 68 7.62 13.02 10.68
CA GLU A 68 7.27 14.40 10.32
C GLU A 68 6.01 14.45 9.45
N LEU A 69 5.87 13.54 8.49
CA LEU A 69 4.67 13.44 7.67
C LEU A 69 3.43 13.10 8.50
N SER A 70 3.55 12.27 9.54
CA SER A 70 2.42 11.94 10.41
C SER A 70 1.82 13.15 11.15
N LYS A 71 2.58 14.24 11.28
CA LYS A 71 2.12 15.47 11.95
C LYS A 71 1.36 16.41 11.02
N ILE A 72 1.56 16.27 9.70
CA ILE A 72 1.05 17.24 8.71
C ILE A 72 0.05 16.65 7.73
N VAL A 73 0.05 15.34 7.49
CA VAL A 73 -0.93 14.68 6.64
C VAL A 73 -2.33 14.81 7.27
N THR A 74 -3.28 15.31 6.49
CA THR A 74 -4.66 15.57 6.90
C THR A 74 -5.66 14.62 6.24
N THR A 75 -5.21 13.85 5.25
CA THR A 75 -5.98 12.82 4.54
C THR A 75 -5.60 11.42 5.05
N ASP A 76 -6.02 10.34 4.36
CA ASP A 76 -5.65 8.99 4.78
C ASP A 76 -4.11 8.78 4.70
N TYR A 77 -3.46 8.49 5.80
CA TYR A 77 -2.03 8.17 5.86
C TYR A 77 -1.81 6.68 5.82
N ASN A 78 -1.21 6.17 4.73
CA ASN A 78 -0.89 4.76 4.54
C ASN A 78 0.62 4.52 4.65
N ILE A 79 1.03 3.60 5.53
CA ILE A 79 2.42 3.19 5.69
C ILE A 79 2.58 1.74 5.24
N GLU A 80 3.45 1.53 4.25
CA GLU A 80 3.80 0.21 3.71
C GLU A 80 5.04 -0.34 4.41
N GLY A 81 5.09 -1.65 4.64
CA GLY A 81 6.29 -2.31 5.14
C GLY A 81 6.15 -3.79 5.43
N TYR A 82 7.31 -4.45 5.59
CA TYR A 82 7.40 -5.80 6.11
C TYR A 82 7.20 -5.76 7.63
N PRO A 83 6.39 -6.65 8.22
CA PRO A 83 6.01 -6.59 9.63
C PRO A 83 7.10 -7.14 10.57
N ASP A 84 8.32 -6.55 10.52
CA ASP A 84 9.36 -6.75 11.50
C ASP A 84 9.16 -5.84 12.74
N ASP A 85 9.95 -6.07 13.78
CA ASP A 85 9.84 -5.32 15.05
C ASP A 85 10.03 -3.81 14.85
N ARG A 86 10.93 -3.39 13.92
CA ARG A 86 11.14 -1.98 13.60
C ARG A 86 9.89 -1.37 12.98
N PHE A 87 9.30 -2.05 12.01
CA PHE A 87 8.09 -1.58 11.34
C PHE A 87 6.91 -1.51 12.30
N LEU A 88 6.68 -2.57 13.08
CA LEU A 88 5.60 -2.62 14.06
C LEU A 88 5.74 -1.52 15.13
N LYS A 89 7.00 -1.17 15.51
CA LYS A 89 7.24 -0.02 16.38
C LYS A 89 6.80 1.30 15.73
N ILE A 90 7.14 1.53 14.46
CA ILE A 90 6.72 2.73 13.72
C ILE A 90 5.19 2.82 13.68
N ILE A 91 4.51 1.72 13.38
CA ILE A 91 3.04 1.68 13.34
C ILE A 91 2.43 1.96 14.70
N ASN A 92 2.97 1.38 15.77
CA ASN A 92 2.50 1.64 17.13
C ASN A 92 2.66 3.11 17.55
N ASP A 93 3.78 3.73 17.17
CA ASP A 93 4.07 5.12 17.53
C ASP A 93 3.22 6.12 16.72
N ILE A 94 3.04 5.88 15.42
CA ILE A 94 2.34 6.80 14.49
C ILE A 94 0.83 6.56 14.47
N LYS A 95 0.38 5.31 14.52
CA LYS A 95 -1.03 4.89 14.37
C LYS A 95 -1.66 5.47 13.09
N PRO A 96 -1.13 5.12 11.90
CA PRO A 96 -1.63 5.64 10.64
C PRO A 96 -3.06 5.15 10.35
N ASP A 97 -3.77 5.80 9.44
CA ASP A 97 -5.12 5.39 9.03
C ASP A 97 -5.12 4.01 8.36
N GLN A 98 -4.05 3.68 7.65
CA GLN A 98 -3.88 2.39 7.01
C GLN A 98 -2.43 1.89 7.10
N VAL A 99 -2.30 0.59 7.18
CA VAL A 99 -1.03 -0.15 7.07
C VAL A 99 -1.14 -1.14 5.93
N THR A 100 -0.21 -1.08 4.96
CA THR A 100 -0.12 -2.10 3.91
C THR A 100 1.06 -3.04 4.20
N LEU A 101 0.77 -4.30 4.47
CA LEU A 101 1.77 -5.32 4.74
C LEU A 101 2.32 -5.87 3.42
N VAL A 102 3.64 -5.77 3.22
CA VAL A 102 4.36 -6.26 2.04
C VAL A 102 5.33 -7.37 2.42
N PRO A 103 5.59 -8.38 1.53
CA PRO A 103 6.46 -9.51 1.84
C PRO A 103 7.95 -9.20 1.68
N ASP A 104 8.30 -7.95 1.36
CA ASP A 104 9.68 -7.56 1.03
C ASP A 104 10.57 -7.55 2.26
N ALA A 105 11.38 -8.60 2.43
CA ALA A 105 12.46 -8.59 3.39
C ALA A 105 13.44 -7.41 3.12
N PRO A 106 14.22 -6.97 4.12
CA PRO A 106 15.07 -5.77 4.02
C PRO A 106 16.05 -5.74 2.83
N ASP A 107 16.49 -6.90 2.36
CA ASP A 107 17.45 -7.09 1.27
C ASP A 107 16.84 -7.04 -0.14
N VAL A 108 15.53 -7.07 -0.28
CA VAL A 108 14.83 -7.02 -1.58
C VAL A 108 14.90 -5.62 -2.18
N VAL A 109 15.35 -5.48 -3.44
CA VAL A 109 15.53 -4.17 -4.09
C VAL A 109 14.20 -3.48 -4.40
N THR A 110 13.23 -4.22 -4.94
CA THR A 110 11.86 -3.75 -5.22
C THR A 110 10.90 -4.90 -5.10
N SER A 111 9.66 -4.61 -4.69
CA SER A 111 8.59 -5.61 -4.69
C SER A 111 8.41 -6.18 -6.09
N ASN A 112 8.58 -7.47 -6.24
CA ASN A 112 8.44 -8.20 -7.50
C ASN A 112 7.30 -9.23 -7.47
N ARG A 113 6.62 -9.37 -6.34
CA ARG A 113 5.48 -10.24 -6.07
C ARG A 113 4.73 -9.80 -4.81
N GLY A 114 3.50 -10.25 -4.67
CA GLY A 114 2.75 -10.20 -3.42
C GLY A 114 3.14 -11.29 -2.41
N TRP A 115 2.44 -11.36 -1.29
CA TRP A 115 2.54 -12.45 -0.32
C TRP A 115 2.22 -13.79 -0.97
N LEU A 116 2.90 -14.86 -0.52
CA LEU A 116 2.65 -16.25 -0.87
C LEU A 116 2.36 -17.05 0.41
N GLU A 117 1.68 -18.18 0.28
CA GLU A 117 1.48 -19.10 1.41
C GLU A 117 2.81 -19.56 2.06
N SER A 118 3.87 -19.70 1.25
CA SER A 118 5.21 -20.04 1.73
C SER A 118 5.88 -18.98 2.60
N ASP A 119 5.40 -17.73 2.55
CA ASP A 119 5.91 -16.63 3.38
C ASP A 119 5.28 -16.62 4.79
N LEU A 120 4.27 -17.47 5.03
CA LEU A 120 3.52 -17.53 6.29
C LEU A 120 4.27 -18.30 7.40
N ASN A 121 5.58 -18.13 7.45
CA ASN A 121 6.39 -18.50 8.62
C ASN A 121 6.20 -17.53 9.80
N ILE A 122 5.48 -16.44 9.58
CA ILE A 122 5.04 -15.46 10.58
C ILE A 122 3.52 -15.55 10.77
N ASP A 123 3.04 -15.28 11.98
CA ASP A 123 1.60 -15.24 12.25
C ASP A 123 0.99 -13.91 11.80
N LEU A 124 0.77 -13.79 10.47
CA LEU A 124 0.15 -12.60 9.86
C LEU A 124 -1.19 -12.26 10.49
N LYS A 125 -2.00 -13.24 10.86
CA LYS A 125 -3.34 -13.00 11.44
C LYS A 125 -3.25 -12.30 12.80
N SER A 126 -2.33 -12.71 13.66
CA SER A 126 -2.09 -12.03 14.95
C SER A 126 -1.52 -10.63 14.75
N ILE A 127 -0.62 -10.45 13.78
CA ILE A 127 -0.08 -9.14 13.42
C ILE A 127 -1.20 -8.20 12.91
N VAL A 128 -2.04 -8.67 12.01
CA VAL A 128 -3.19 -7.91 11.49
C VAL A 128 -4.09 -7.46 12.65
N ARG A 129 -4.43 -8.36 13.58
CA ARG A 129 -5.24 -8.01 14.75
C ARG A 129 -4.59 -6.94 15.61
N SER A 130 -3.30 -7.08 15.91
CA SER A 130 -2.57 -6.10 16.73
C SER A 130 -2.55 -4.71 16.10
N ILE A 131 -2.43 -4.60 14.77
CA ILE A 131 -2.49 -3.33 14.06
C ILE A 131 -3.91 -2.76 14.07
N LYS A 132 -4.93 -3.60 13.87
CA LYS A 132 -6.35 -3.18 13.96
C LYS A 132 -6.73 -2.69 15.35
N ASP A 133 -6.17 -3.28 16.40
CA ASP A 133 -6.37 -2.83 17.80
C ASP A 133 -5.82 -1.43 18.05
N LEU A 134 -4.87 -0.94 17.23
CA LEU A 134 -4.40 0.45 17.27
C LEU A 134 -5.35 1.43 16.55
N GLY A 135 -6.38 0.94 15.86
CA GLY A 135 -7.35 1.72 15.08
C GLY A 135 -7.01 1.86 13.60
N SER A 136 -5.90 1.30 13.12
CA SER A 136 -5.50 1.32 11.71
C SER A 136 -6.23 0.26 10.90
N LYS A 137 -6.58 0.56 9.64
CA LYS A 137 -7.01 -0.46 8.67
C LYS A 137 -5.79 -1.21 8.16
N VAL A 138 -5.96 -2.49 7.85
CA VAL A 138 -4.87 -3.32 7.30
C VAL A 138 -5.18 -3.71 5.87
N SER A 139 -4.21 -3.47 4.98
CA SER A 139 -4.18 -3.93 3.60
C SER A 139 -3.08 -4.99 3.42
N LEU A 140 -3.32 -6.01 2.61
CA LEU A 140 -2.31 -7.00 2.25
C LEU A 140 -1.92 -6.86 0.78
N PHE A 141 -0.62 -6.73 0.49
CA PHE A 141 -0.08 -6.66 -0.86
C PHE A 141 0.00 -8.06 -1.45
N ILE A 142 -0.80 -8.36 -2.49
CA ILE A 142 -0.98 -9.70 -3.05
C ILE A 142 -0.92 -9.71 -4.57
N ASP A 143 -0.59 -10.87 -5.14
CA ASP A 143 -0.80 -11.11 -6.56
C ASP A 143 -2.31 -11.18 -6.90
N PRO A 144 -2.73 -10.77 -8.11
CA PRO A 144 -4.12 -10.67 -8.50
C PRO A 144 -4.74 -12.05 -8.81
N THR A 145 -4.79 -12.93 -7.80
CA THR A 145 -5.40 -14.27 -7.89
C THR A 145 -6.44 -14.47 -6.80
N ILE A 146 -7.42 -15.33 -7.06
CA ILE A 146 -8.47 -15.63 -6.09
C ILE A 146 -7.89 -16.28 -4.83
N SER A 147 -6.93 -17.21 -4.97
CA SER A 147 -6.27 -17.86 -3.82
C SER A 147 -5.58 -16.86 -2.89
N MET A 148 -4.98 -15.81 -3.44
CA MET A 148 -4.34 -14.77 -2.62
C MET A 148 -5.38 -13.85 -1.94
N VAL A 149 -6.52 -13.63 -2.55
CA VAL A 149 -7.64 -12.95 -1.87
C VAL A 149 -8.20 -13.83 -0.74
N GLU A 150 -8.31 -15.15 -0.93
CA GLU A 150 -8.70 -16.08 0.14
C GLU A 150 -7.71 -16.09 1.30
N LEU A 151 -6.40 -16.02 1.00
CA LEU A 151 -5.37 -15.84 2.01
C LEU A 151 -5.59 -14.55 2.82
N ALA A 152 -5.85 -13.44 2.13
CA ALA A 152 -6.11 -12.14 2.77
C ALA A 152 -7.37 -12.20 3.67
N LEU A 153 -8.44 -12.85 3.21
CA LEU A 153 -9.65 -13.09 4.02
C LEU A 153 -9.36 -13.90 5.28
N ASN A 154 -8.55 -14.97 5.17
CA ASN A 154 -8.16 -15.79 6.30
C ASN A 154 -7.33 -15.01 7.33
N CYS A 155 -6.57 -14.00 6.89
CA CYS A 155 -5.84 -13.06 7.76
C CYS A 155 -6.74 -11.96 8.36
N GLU A 156 -8.01 -11.85 7.96
CA GLU A 156 -8.98 -10.86 8.46
C GLU A 156 -8.58 -9.41 8.16
N VAL A 157 -7.91 -9.17 7.00
CA VAL A 157 -7.55 -7.80 6.57
C VAL A 157 -8.79 -7.02 6.08
N ASP A 158 -8.68 -5.69 6.08
CA ASP A 158 -9.76 -4.81 5.63
C ASP A 158 -9.72 -4.55 4.12
N ARG A 159 -8.53 -4.68 3.50
CA ARG A 159 -8.27 -4.37 2.09
C ARG A 159 -7.22 -5.29 1.50
N VAL A 160 -7.17 -5.31 0.17
CA VAL A 160 -6.07 -5.89 -0.59
C VAL A 160 -5.49 -4.85 -1.54
N GLU A 161 -4.18 -4.88 -1.70
CA GLU A 161 -3.45 -4.14 -2.72
C GLU A 161 -2.94 -5.13 -3.76
N LEU A 162 -3.36 -4.96 -5.02
CA LEU A 162 -3.02 -5.89 -6.09
C LEU A 162 -1.71 -5.48 -6.78
N TYR A 163 -0.74 -6.39 -6.81
CA TYR A 163 0.52 -6.19 -7.51
C TYR A 163 0.31 -5.97 -9.01
N THR A 164 0.70 -4.82 -9.55
CA THR A 164 0.43 -4.41 -10.92
C THR A 164 1.57 -4.70 -11.91
N GLY A 165 2.67 -5.33 -11.47
CA GLY A 165 3.81 -5.66 -12.34
C GLY A 165 3.42 -6.52 -13.56
N PRO A 166 2.68 -7.64 -13.39
CA PRO A 166 2.20 -8.45 -14.52
C PRO A 166 1.33 -7.66 -15.50
N TYR A 167 0.44 -6.80 -15.01
CA TYR A 167 -0.36 -5.92 -15.84
C TYR A 167 0.52 -5.00 -16.70
N ALA A 168 1.45 -4.28 -16.08
CA ALA A 168 2.32 -3.35 -16.77
C ALA A 168 3.17 -4.05 -17.86
N LYS A 169 3.66 -5.25 -17.56
CA LYS A 169 4.47 -6.07 -18.51
C LYS A 169 3.65 -6.54 -19.71
N ASN A 170 2.41 -6.95 -19.50
CA ASN A 170 1.59 -7.59 -20.53
C ASN A 170 0.66 -6.61 -21.26
N TYR A 171 0.47 -5.40 -20.77
CA TYR A 171 -0.47 -4.41 -21.30
C TYR A 171 -0.27 -4.11 -22.79
N LYS A 172 0.98 -4.05 -23.26
CA LYS A 172 1.29 -3.80 -24.69
C LYS A 172 1.06 -5.02 -25.58
N ILE A 173 0.99 -6.21 -24.99
CA ILE A 173 0.79 -7.48 -25.70
C ILE A 173 -0.71 -7.73 -25.87
N ASP A 174 -1.44 -7.73 -24.78
CA ASP A 174 -2.90 -7.93 -24.74
C ASP A 174 -3.50 -7.18 -23.54
N LYS A 175 -4.20 -6.08 -23.84
CA LYS A 175 -4.82 -5.21 -22.81
C LYS A 175 -5.92 -5.90 -22.04
N GLU A 176 -6.78 -6.67 -22.72
CA GLU A 176 -7.94 -7.31 -22.09
C GLU A 176 -7.49 -8.47 -21.22
N LEU A 177 -6.59 -9.30 -21.71
CA LEU A 177 -6.03 -10.42 -20.96
C LEU A 177 -5.25 -9.90 -19.74
N SER A 178 -4.46 -8.82 -19.91
CA SER A 178 -3.63 -8.26 -18.83
C SER A 178 -4.43 -7.76 -17.62
N VAL A 179 -5.70 -7.38 -17.80
CA VAL A 179 -6.56 -6.88 -16.73
C VAL A 179 -7.54 -7.94 -16.18
N SER A 180 -7.68 -9.07 -16.87
CA SER A 180 -8.74 -10.07 -16.58
C SER A 180 -8.66 -10.62 -15.16
N GLU A 181 -7.48 -11.00 -14.67
CA GLU A 181 -7.29 -11.54 -13.33
C GLU A 181 -7.54 -10.48 -12.24
N TYR A 182 -7.18 -9.23 -12.50
CA TYR A 182 -7.47 -8.10 -11.59
C TYR A 182 -8.98 -7.89 -11.43
N ILE A 183 -9.73 -7.97 -12.53
CA ILE A 183 -11.19 -7.86 -12.49
C ILE A 183 -11.81 -9.02 -11.68
N LYS A 184 -11.33 -10.24 -11.87
CA LYS A 184 -11.82 -11.42 -11.15
C LYS A 184 -11.52 -11.29 -9.65
N SER A 185 -10.27 -11.02 -9.30
CA SER A 185 -9.81 -10.89 -7.92
C SER A 185 -10.51 -9.74 -7.18
N SER A 186 -10.63 -8.57 -7.84
CA SER A 186 -11.34 -7.41 -7.25
C SER A 186 -12.82 -7.69 -7.02
N LYS A 187 -13.50 -8.36 -7.97
CA LYS A 187 -14.91 -8.76 -7.79
C LYS A 187 -15.08 -9.78 -6.67
N PHE A 188 -14.14 -10.70 -6.52
CA PHE A 188 -14.17 -11.70 -5.46
C PHE A 188 -13.93 -11.03 -4.10
N ALA A 189 -12.90 -10.18 -3.98
CA ALA A 189 -12.62 -9.42 -2.76
C ALA A 189 -13.80 -8.52 -2.33
N TYR A 190 -14.48 -7.88 -3.29
CA TYR A 190 -15.61 -6.98 -2.99
C TYR A 190 -16.85 -7.74 -2.46
N LYS A 191 -17.00 -9.02 -2.78
CA LYS A 191 -18.15 -9.83 -2.37
C LYS A 191 -18.00 -10.47 -0.99
N ASN A 192 -16.78 -10.59 -0.51
CA ASN A 192 -16.44 -11.27 0.73
C ASN A 192 -15.80 -10.31 1.75
#